data_731d91c4c5459f399f06c2a305f83b2a
#
_entry.id   731d91c4c5459f399f06c2a305f83b2a
#
_cell.length_a   1.000
_cell.length_b   1.000
_cell.length_c   1.000
_cell.angle_alpha   90.00
_cell.angle_beta   90.00
_cell.angle_gamma   90.00
#
_symmetry.space_group_name_H-M   'P 1'
#
loop_
_entity.id
_entity.type
_entity.pdbx_description
1 polymer ?
#
loop_
_entity_poly.entity_id
_entity_poly.type
_entity_poly.pdbx_seq_one_letter_code
_entity_poly.pdbx_strand_id
1 'polypeptide(L)'
;MKNNIKKNLHEQGYLIVKNILNFKKDLKPVLNDMEFVMDCLNQKYAKKKNIKKTLNLDFKKKYSYISKLNIHDLDQYFNTRLPRDHVKPESDYFATQSLWNLITNKNILDVVEKILGKEIMSNPVQNTRIKQPEKKLPKDSVHDGLSGRTPWHQDAAV
;
A
#
# COMPACT_ATOMS: atom_id res chain seq x y z
N MET A 1 12.51 -25.63 -16.01
CA MET A 1 11.67 -24.53 -15.48
C MET A 1 12.33 -23.15 -15.43
N LYS A 2 13.69 -23.02 -15.22
CA LYS A 2 14.35 -21.71 -15.12
C LYS A 2 14.32 -20.85 -16.40
N ASN A 3 14.40 -21.42 -17.56
CA ASN A 3 14.44 -20.67 -18.84
C ASN A 3 13.08 -20.08 -19.29
N ASN A 4 11.99 -20.52 -18.70
CA ASN A 4 10.65 -20.11 -19.14
C ASN A 4 10.19 -18.77 -18.52
N ILE A 5 10.66 -18.43 -17.30
CA ILE A 5 10.24 -17.22 -16.58
C ILE A 5 10.73 -15.95 -17.29
N LYS A 6 12.03 -15.88 -17.61
CA LYS A 6 12.61 -14.72 -18.33
C LYS A 6 12.01 -14.56 -19.72
N LYS A 7 11.87 -15.68 -20.45
CA LYS A 7 11.29 -15.70 -21.78
C LYS A 7 9.84 -15.20 -21.76
N ASN A 8 9.00 -15.73 -20.87
CA ASN A 8 7.60 -15.31 -20.75
C ASN A 8 7.47 -13.84 -20.38
N LEU A 9 8.32 -13.36 -19.43
CA LEU A 9 8.32 -11.94 -19.06
C LEU A 9 8.74 -11.06 -20.25
N HIS A 10 9.74 -11.46 -21.02
CA HIS A 10 10.20 -10.71 -22.19
C HIS A 10 9.15 -10.67 -23.31
N GLU A 11 8.50 -11.79 -23.57
CA GLU A 11 7.51 -11.91 -24.64
C GLU A 11 6.17 -11.26 -24.30
N GLN A 12 5.74 -11.33 -23.03
CA GLN A 12 4.42 -10.88 -22.60
C GLN A 12 4.44 -9.52 -21.88
N GLY A 13 5.62 -9.05 -21.45
CA GLY A 13 5.76 -7.84 -20.64
C GLY A 13 5.31 -7.98 -19.19
N TYR A 14 4.79 -9.13 -18.77
CA TYR A 14 4.38 -9.41 -17.40
C TYR A 14 4.54 -10.88 -17.03
N LEU A 15 4.54 -11.17 -15.73
CA LEU A 15 4.58 -12.53 -15.20
C LEU A 15 3.63 -12.67 -14.02
N ILE A 16 2.78 -13.70 -14.06
CA ILE A 16 1.92 -14.08 -12.95
C ILE A 16 2.48 -15.32 -12.28
N VAL A 17 2.92 -15.19 -11.03
CA VAL A 17 3.40 -16.33 -10.23
C VAL A 17 2.42 -16.58 -9.09
N LYS A 18 1.81 -17.76 -9.09
CA LYS A 18 0.78 -18.14 -8.12
C LYS A 18 1.40 -18.79 -6.88
N ASN A 19 0.69 -18.70 -5.75
CA ASN A 19 1.01 -19.40 -4.49
C ASN A 19 2.40 -19.07 -3.91
N ILE A 20 2.91 -17.87 -4.12
CA ILE A 20 4.19 -17.42 -3.55
C ILE A 20 4.04 -17.09 -2.07
N LEU A 21 2.94 -16.42 -1.72
CA LEU A 21 2.67 -15.92 -0.38
C LEU A 21 1.60 -16.76 0.31
N ASN A 22 1.80 -16.99 1.61
CA ASN A 22 0.80 -17.57 2.49
C ASN A 22 -0.01 -16.46 3.17
N PHE A 23 -1.35 -16.50 3.05
CA PHE A 23 -2.20 -15.46 3.60
C PHE A 23 -1.99 -15.26 5.11
N LYS A 24 -2.01 -16.35 5.89
CA LYS A 24 -1.92 -16.27 7.36
C LYS A 24 -0.54 -15.81 7.83
N LYS A 25 0.52 -16.28 7.16
CA LYS A 25 1.90 -16.03 7.57
C LYS A 25 2.43 -14.71 7.03
N ASP A 26 2.17 -14.40 5.76
CA ASP A 26 2.84 -13.31 5.07
C ASP A 26 1.97 -12.07 4.94
N LEU A 27 0.65 -12.21 4.69
CA LEU A 27 -0.24 -11.08 4.43
C LEU A 27 -1.03 -10.63 5.67
N LYS A 28 -1.53 -11.58 6.47
CA LYS A 28 -2.35 -11.23 7.64
C LYS A 28 -1.63 -10.33 8.65
N PRO A 29 -0.33 -10.48 8.95
CA PRO A 29 0.38 -9.55 9.82
C PRO A 29 0.36 -8.11 9.31
N VAL A 30 0.59 -7.89 8.02
CA VAL A 30 0.54 -6.56 7.41
C VAL A 30 -0.86 -5.96 7.50
N LEU A 31 -1.90 -6.76 7.26
CA LEU A 31 -3.29 -6.31 7.40
C LEU A 31 -3.63 -5.94 8.85
N ASN A 32 -3.10 -6.68 9.84
CA ASN A 32 -3.27 -6.35 11.24
C ASN A 32 -2.60 -5.02 11.60
N ASP A 33 -1.39 -4.76 11.08
CA ASP A 33 -0.71 -3.49 11.30
C ASP A 33 -1.47 -2.32 10.65
N MET A 34 -2.00 -2.52 9.44
CA MET A 34 -2.86 -1.54 8.79
C MET A 34 -4.13 -1.26 9.61
N GLU A 35 -4.74 -2.28 10.18
CA GLU A 35 -5.92 -2.13 11.03
C GLU A 35 -5.59 -1.38 12.32
N PHE A 36 -4.45 -1.68 12.93
CA PHE A 36 -3.97 -0.95 14.11
C PHE A 36 -3.76 0.55 13.82
N VAL A 37 -3.08 0.90 12.74
CA VAL A 37 -2.90 2.31 12.33
C VAL A 37 -4.26 2.98 12.09
N MET A 38 -5.18 2.27 11.44
CA MET A 38 -6.53 2.79 11.22
C MET A 38 -7.27 3.04 12.53
N ASP A 39 -7.12 2.19 13.52
CA ASP A 39 -7.73 2.38 14.84
C ASP A 39 -7.12 3.56 15.60
N CYS A 40 -5.80 3.75 15.50
CA CYS A 40 -5.14 4.94 16.05
C CYS A 40 -5.67 6.24 15.40
N LEU A 41 -5.81 6.26 14.08
CA LEU A 41 -6.39 7.40 13.36
C LEU A 41 -7.85 7.64 13.76
N ASN A 42 -8.65 6.59 13.87
CA ASN A 42 -10.03 6.69 14.35
C ASN A 42 -10.11 7.31 15.76
N GLN A 43 -9.25 6.88 16.69
CA GLN A 43 -9.22 7.43 18.03
C GLN A 43 -8.78 8.90 18.05
N LYS A 44 -7.74 9.25 17.26
CA LYS A 44 -7.25 10.62 17.10
C LYS A 44 -8.37 11.56 16.63
N TYR A 45 -9.15 11.14 15.66
CA TYR A 45 -10.20 11.97 15.06
C TYR A 45 -11.57 11.83 15.72
N ALA A 46 -11.81 10.75 16.47
CA ALA A 46 -13.08 10.56 17.21
C ALA A 46 -13.32 11.74 18.19
N LYS A 47 -12.27 12.20 18.85
CA LYS A 47 -12.36 13.36 19.75
C LYS A 47 -12.68 14.67 19.04
N LYS A 48 -12.23 14.83 17.77
CA LYS A 48 -12.38 16.09 17.02
C LYS A 48 -13.71 16.21 16.27
N LYS A 49 -14.32 15.09 15.84
CA LYS A 49 -15.44 15.07 14.88
C LYS A 49 -16.61 14.15 15.27
N ASN A 50 -16.70 13.73 16.52
CA ASN A 50 -17.81 12.85 17.01
C ASN A 50 -17.93 11.49 16.26
N ILE A 51 -16.81 10.83 16.00
CA ILE A 51 -16.72 9.62 15.17
C ILE A 51 -16.85 8.31 15.97
N LYS A 52 -17.44 8.34 17.16
CA LYS A 52 -17.53 7.18 18.07
C LYS A 52 -18.08 5.89 17.44
N LYS A 53 -18.87 5.99 16.39
CA LYS A 53 -19.55 4.83 15.76
C LYS A 53 -18.68 4.00 14.83
N THR A 54 -17.45 4.41 14.52
CA THR A 54 -16.61 3.73 13.53
C THR A 54 -15.64 2.70 14.11
N LEU A 55 -15.38 2.73 15.41
CA LEU A 55 -14.45 1.81 16.08
C LEU A 55 -14.83 0.32 15.93
N ASN A 56 -16.12 0.03 15.81
CA ASN A 56 -16.63 -1.35 15.66
C ASN A 56 -16.79 -1.79 14.19
N LEU A 57 -16.36 -0.98 13.24
CA LEU A 57 -16.43 -1.34 11.82
C LEU A 57 -15.20 -2.13 11.40
N ASP A 58 -15.34 -2.94 10.34
CA ASP A 58 -14.20 -3.55 9.67
C ASP A 58 -13.29 -2.48 9.00
N PHE A 59 -12.03 -2.84 8.72
CA PHE A 59 -11.05 -1.95 8.11
C PHE A 59 -11.57 -1.22 6.88
N LYS A 60 -12.25 -1.92 5.98
CA LYS A 60 -12.76 -1.37 4.72
C LYS A 60 -13.80 -0.26 4.94
N LYS A 61 -14.68 -0.45 5.91
CA LYS A 61 -15.69 0.55 6.28
C LYS A 61 -15.07 1.72 7.03
N LYS A 62 -14.13 1.45 7.95
CA LYS A 62 -13.36 2.49 8.64
C LYS A 62 -12.61 3.37 7.63
N TYR A 63 -11.87 2.75 6.72
CA TYR A 63 -11.12 3.47 5.68
C TYR A 63 -12.04 4.33 4.81
N SER A 64 -13.13 3.74 4.29
CA SER A 64 -14.11 4.47 3.46
C SER A 64 -14.79 5.64 4.20
N TYR A 65 -14.93 5.54 5.53
CA TYR A 65 -15.48 6.62 6.33
C TYR A 65 -14.48 7.75 6.55
N ILE A 66 -13.27 7.42 6.98
CA ILE A 66 -12.23 8.41 7.29
C ILE A 66 -11.79 9.16 6.03
N SER A 67 -11.70 8.48 4.89
CA SER A 67 -11.31 9.11 3.62
C SER A 67 -12.26 10.23 3.18
N LYS A 68 -13.54 10.15 3.56
CA LYS A 68 -14.52 11.22 3.30
C LYS A 68 -14.32 12.48 4.14
N LEU A 69 -13.48 12.41 5.17
CA LEU A 69 -13.23 13.51 6.09
C LEU A 69 -12.08 14.43 5.63
N ASN A 70 -11.48 14.17 4.46
CA ASN A 70 -10.33 14.89 3.93
C ASN A 70 -9.18 14.99 4.96
N ILE A 71 -8.76 13.85 5.49
CA ILE A 71 -7.71 13.76 6.50
C ILE A 71 -6.40 13.44 5.80
N HIS A 72 -5.45 14.37 5.79
CA HIS A 72 -4.12 14.19 5.19
C HIS A 72 -3.30 13.07 5.83
N ASP A 73 -3.49 12.82 7.14
CA ASP A 73 -2.81 11.73 7.84
C ASP A 73 -3.10 10.36 7.20
N LEU A 74 -4.30 10.17 6.61
CA LEU A 74 -4.64 8.94 5.93
C LEU A 74 -3.72 8.66 4.73
N ASP A 75 -3.41 9.70 3.97
CA ASP A 75 -2.51 9.61 2.83
C ASP A 75 -1.07 9.34 3.25
N GLN A 76 -0.65 9.88 4.38
CA GLN A 76 0.68 9.67 4.94
C GLN A 76 0.95 8.19 5.20
N TYR A 77 -0.04 7.46 5.72
CA TYR A 77 0.13 6.04 6.05
C TYR A 77 -0.21 5.09 4.90
N PHE A 78 -1.19 5.42 4.08
CA PHE A 78 -1.77 4.45 3.14
C PHE A 78 -1.68 4.84 1.67
N ASN A 79 -1.31 6.07 1.36
CA ASN A 79 -1.15 6.56 -0.02
C ASN A 79 0.05 7.49 -0.13
N THR A 80 1.14 7.19 0.57
CA THR A 80 2.31 8.07 0.58
C THR A 80 2.92 8.17 -0.81
N ARG A 81 3.10 9.41 -1.27
CA ARG A 81 3.96 9.76 -2.39
C ARG A 81 5.02 10.74 -1.89
N LEU A 82 6.25 10.55 -2.29
CA LEU A 82 7.33 11.47 -1.99
C LEU A 82 7.79 12.15 -3.29
N PRO A 83 8.14 13.44 -3.27
CA PRO A 83 8.00 14.38 -2.14
C PRO A 83 6.57 14.86 -1.94
N ARG A 84 6.20 15.22 -0.72
CA ARG A 84 4.92 15.86 -0.36
C ARG A 84 5.16 17.02 0.58
N ASP A 85 4.52 18.14 0.33
CA ASP A 85 4.70 19.40 1.08
C ASP A 85 4.37 19.28 2.57
N HIS A 86 3.46 18.36 2.93
CA HIS A 86 3.02 18.14 4.32
C HIS A 86 3.73 16.98 5.02
N VAL A 87 4.60 16.23 4.35
CA VAL A 87 5.40 15.18 4.95
C VAL A 87 6.75 15.76 5.34
N LYS A 88 7.02 15.79 6.64
CA LYS A 88 8.25 16.30 7.24
C LYS A 88 9.17 15.13 7.59
N PRO A 89 10.47 15.36 7.80
CA PRO A 89 11.42 14.31 8.21
C PRO A 89 10.99 13.57 9.48
N GLU A 90 10.33 14.25 10.41
CA GLU A 90 9.81 13.69 11.65
C GLU A 90 8.41 13.06 11.54
N SER A 91 7.82 13.03 10.34
CA SER A 91 6.50 12.41 10.13
C SER A 91 6.59 10.89 10.22
N ASP A 92 5.61 10.27 10.87
CA ASP A 92 5.49 8.82 10.91
C ASP A 92 5.12 8.24 9.54
N TYR A 93 5.61 7.04 9.28
CA TYR A 93 5.31 6.28 8.06
C TYR A 93 4.74 4.91 8.40
N PHE A 94 4.04 4.31 7.46
CA PHE A 94 3.69 2.90 7.54
C PHE A 94 4.89 2.04 7.15
N ALA A 95 5.81 1.85 8.10
CA ALA A 95 7.03 1.07 7.95
C ALA A 95 7.14 0.06 9.10
N THR A 96 6.31 -0.97 9.05
CA THR A 96 6.23 -1.99 10.10
C THR A 96 7.15 -3.18 9.84
N GLN A 97 7.47 -3.96 10.87
CA GLN A 97 8.25 -5.18 10.73
C GLN A 97 7.56 -6.20 9.81
N SER A 98 6.24 -6.28 9.85
CA SER A 98 5.50 -7.19 8.97
C SER A 98 5.58 -6.77 7.50
N LEU A 99 5.55 -5.46 7.21
CA LEU A 99 5.77 -4.94 5.86
C LEU A 99 7.20 -5.25 5.39
N TRP A 100 8.19 -5.03 6.24
CA TRP A 100 9.58 -5.41 5.93
C TRP A 100 9.70 -6.90 5.62
N ASN A 101 9.11 -7.76 6.47
CA ASN A 101 9.11 -9.21 6.24
C ASN A 101 8.40 -9.61 4.94
N LEU A 102 7.40 -8.84 4.51
CA LEU A 102 6.71 -9.09 3.25
C LEU A 102 7.59 -8.72 2.05
N ILE A 103 8.20 -7.54 2.02
CA ILE A 103 9.04 -7.10 0.88
C ILE A 103 10.35 -7.88 0.78
N THR A 104 10.84 -8.40 1.90
CA THR A 104 12.03 -9.27 1.97
C THR A 104 11.68 -10.77 2.00
N ASN A 105 10.44 -11.13 1.69
CA ASN A 105 10.00 -12.52 1.71
C ASN A 105 10.83 -13.36 0.74
N LYS A 106 11.41 -14.45 1.26
CA LYS A 106 12.29 -15.31 0.47
C LYS A 106 11.64 -15.83 -0.82
N ASN A 107 10.38 -16.18 -0.78
CA ASN A 107 9.69 -16.69 -1.96
C ASN A 107 9.55 -15.62 -3.06
N ILE A 108 9.36 -14.34 -2.68
CA ILE A 108 9.37 -13.22 -3.62
C ILE A 108 10.79 -13.05 -4.18
N LEU A 109 11.79 -12.98 -3.31
CA LEU A 109 13.18 -12.79 -3.70
C LEU A 109 13.68 -13.92 -4.61
N ASP A 110 13.32 -15.17 -4.34
CA ASP A 110 13.65 -16.32 -5.19
C ASP A 110 13.09 -16.20 -6.64
N VAL A 111 11.96 -15.53 -6.80
CA VAL A 111 11.40 -15.24 -8.14
C VAL A 111 12.16 -14.08 -8.79
N VAL A 112 12.40 -13.01 -8.04
CA VAL A 112 13.13 -11.83 -8.52
C VAL A 112 14.56 -12.21 -8.91
N GLU A 113 15.24 -13.03 -8.12
CA GLU A 113 16.59 -13.54 -8.43
C GLU A 113 16.63 -14.31 -9.77
N LYS A 114 15.60 -15.08 -10.08
CA LYS A 114 15.49 -15.79 -11.37
C LYS A 114 15.37 -14.84 -12.57
N ILE A 115 14.90 -13.62 -12.35
CA ILE A 115 14.70 -12.60 -13.39
C ILE A 115 15.94 -11.69 -13.48
N LEU A 116 16.38 -11.13 -12.37
CA LEU A 116 17.43 -10.11 -12.31
C LEU A 116 18.83 -10.68 -12.08
N GLY A 117 18.95 -11.84 -11.41
CA GLY A 117 20.22 -12.40 -10.96
C GLY A 117 20.37 -12.30 -9.44
N LYS A 118 21.55 -12.66 -8.93
CA LYS A 118 21.78 -12.78 -7.47
C LYS A 118 21.84 -11.44 -6.75
N GLU A 119 22.30 -10.40 -7.42
CA GLU A 119 22.35 -9.06 -6.84
C GLU A 119 21.02 -8.34 -7.09
N ILE A 120 20.24 -8.19 -6.04
CA ILE A 120 18.95 -7.55 -6.08
C ILE A 120 19.04 -6.25 -5.29
N MET A 121 18.83 -5.13 -5.97
CA MET A 121 18.70 -3.83 -5.34
C MET A 121 17.22 -3.46 -5.27
N SER A 122 16.72 -3.16 -4.07
CA SER A 122 15.37 -2.63 -3.89
C SER A 122 15.38 -1.11 -4.06
N ASN A 123 14.44 -0.58 -4.80
CA ASN A 123 14.19 0.86 -4.80
C ASN A 123 13.81 1.29 -3.37
N PRO A 124 14.48 2.30 -2.77
CA PRO A 124 14.15 2.78 -1.42
C PRO A 124 12.77 3.42 -1.33
N VAL A 125 12.23 3.88 -2.46
CA VAL A 125 10.88 4.45 -2.49
C VAL A 125 9.85 3.33 -2.54
N GLN A 126 9.24 3.06 -1.38
CA GLN A 126 8.17 2.08 -1.22
C GLN A 126 6.85 2.80 -0.93
N ASN A 127 5.82 2.49 -1.69
CA ASN A 127 4.52 3.13 -1.54
C ASN A 127 3.47 2.10 -1.14
N THR A 128 2.83 2.31 0.00
CA THR A 128 1.57 1.65 0.31
C THR A 128 0.45 2.41 -0.38
N ARG A 129 -0.39 1.71 -1.13
CA ARG A 129 -1.49 2.34 -1.86
C ARG A 129 -2.80 1.58 -1.68
N ILE A 130 -3.83 2.29 -1.23
CA ILE A 130 -5.19 1.74 -1.11
C ILE A 130 -6.09 2.47 -2.10
N LYS A 131 -6.58 1.74 -3.09
CA LYS A 131 -7.56 2.25 -4.04
C LYS A 131 -8.98 2.02 -3.54
N GLN A 132 -9.75 3.09 -3.42
CA GLN A 132 -11.18 3.02 -3.14
C GLN A 132 -12.00 2.78 -4.42
N PRO A 133 -13.23 2.22 -4.30
CA PRO A 133 -14.17 2.21 -5.40
C PRO A 133 -14.51 3.65 -5.83
N GLU A 134 -14.34 3.97 -7.10
CA GLU A 134 -14.52 5.33 -7.66
C GLU A 134 -15.91 5.93 -7.35
N LYS A 135 -16.96 5.10 -7.35
CA LYS A 135 -18.34 5.52 -7.00
C LYS A 135 -18.52 6.03 -5.56
N LYS A 136 -17.53 5.82 -4.69
CA LYS A 136 -17.55 6.22 -3.28
C LYS A 136 -16.67 7.41 -2.96
N LEU A 137 -15.93 7.91 -3.93
CA LEU A 137 -15.08 9.09 -3.73
C LEU A 137 -15.94 10.36 -3.78
N PRO A 138 -15.76 11.30 -2.85
CA PRO A 138 -16.30 12.65 -2.98
C PRO A 138 -15.79 13.30 -4.26
N LYS A 139 -16.63 14.05 -4.97
CA LYS A 139 -16.25 14.70 -6.23
C LYS A 139 -15.10 15.68 -6.11
N ASP A 140 -14.95 16.32 -4.96
CA ASP A 140 -13.91 17.34 -4.69
C ASP A 140 -12.98 16.89 -3.56
N SER A 141 -12.62 15.59 -3.52
CA SER A 141 -11.74 15.10 -2.46
C SER A 141 -10.28 15.44 -2.75
N VAL A 142 -9.53 15.79 -1.71
CA VAL A 142 -8.06 15.93 -1.79
C VAL A 142 -7.37 14.62 -2.22
N HIS A 143 -8.11 13.53 -2.21
CA HIS A 143 -7.69 12.21 -2.65
C HIS A 143 -7.95 11.98 -4.16
N ASP A 144 -8.56 12.93 -4.85
CA ASP A 144 -8.79 12.84 -6.29
C ASP A 144 -7.43 12.74 -7.01
N GLY A 145 -7.28 11.73 -7.84
CA GLY A 145 -5.99 11.40 -8.46
C GLY A 145 -5.03 10.53 -7.62
N LEU A 146 -5.20 10.43 -6.29
CA LEU A 146 -4.44 9.51 -5.43
C LEU A 146 -5.16 8.21 -5.18
N SER A 147 -6.46 8.29 -4.92
CA SER A 147 -7.34 7.16 -4.63
C SER A 147 -8.18 6.75 -5.84
N GLY A 148 -8.17 7.54 -6.89
CA GLY A 148 -8.89 7.30 -8.14
C GLY A 148 -8.17 6.38 -9.12
N ARG A 149 -8.60 6.42 -10.36
CA ARG A 149 -7.99 5.68 -11.46
C ARG A 149 -6.60 6.23 -11.78
N THR A 150 -5.59 5.39 -11.64
CA THR A 150 -4.26 5.73 -12.16
C THR A 150 -4.31 5.72 -13.68
N PRO A 151 -4.00 6.84 -14.37
CA PRO A 151 -3.91 6.84 -15.82
C PRO A 151 -2.80 5.89 -16.29
N TRP A 152 -2.88 5.48 -17.54
CA TRP A 152 -1.79 4.73 -18.18
C TRP A 152 -0.52 5.57 -18.15
N HIS A 153 0.56 5.00 -17.61
CA HIS A 153 1.85 5.66 -17.50
C HIS A 153 2.97 4.62 -17.54
N GLN A 154 4.15 5.10 -17.82
CA GLN A 154 5.38 4.38 -17.52
C GLN A 154 5.95 4.97 -16.23
N ASP A 155 6.41 4.12 -15.33
CA ASP A 155 7.26 4.57 -14.24
C ASP A 155 8.56 5.04 -14.89
N ALA A 156 8.63 6.35 -15.19
CA ALA A 156 9.87 6.93 -15.66
C ALA A 156 10.94 6.67 -14.60
N ALA A 157 12.10 6.22 -15.02
CA ALA A 157 13.25 6.12 -14.15
C ALA A 157 13.46 7.49 -13.49
N VAL A 158 13.30 7.53 -12.19
CA VAL A 158 13.58 8.70 -11.37
C VAL A 158 15.09 8.78 -11.18
#